data_83f8d7a10af90ceeabf2399c69ca8529
#
_entry.id   83f8d7a10af90ceeabf2399c69ca8529
#
_cell.length_a   1.000
_cell.length_b   1.000
_cell.length_c   1.000
_cell.angle_alpha   90.00
_cell.angle_beta   90.00
_cell.angle_gamma   90.00
#
_symmetry.space_group_name_H-M   'P 1'
#
loop_
_entity.id
_entity.type
_entity.pdbx_description
1 polymer ?
#
loop_
_entity_poly.entity_id
_entity_poly.type
_entity_poly.pdbx_seq_one_letter_code
_entity_poly.pdbx_strand_id
1 'polypeptide(L)'
;MIELKELTLGYGQRTLLKTVNARIAGGQLVALLGRNGTGKSTLLRAMMGLEHPQSGEIILQGKKIASLKPEKLARSISFVTTDKVRIANLRCKDVVAMGRAPYTNWL
;
A
#
# COMPACT_ATOMS: atom_id res chain seq x y z
N MET A 1 4.93 -12.86 -0.08
CA MET A 1 5.12 -12.57 -1.51
C MET A 1 4.04 -11.64 -2.01
N ILE A 2 4.42 -10.65 -2.79
CA ILE A 2 3.47 -9.78 -3.48
C ILE A 2 3.72 -9.85 -4.99
N GLU A 3 2.66 -9.83 -5.77
CA GLU A 3 2.75 -9.95 -7.22
C GLU A 3 1.87 -8.90 -7.89
N LEU A 4 2.44 -8.22 -8.88
CA LEU A 4 1.74 -7.24 -9.71
C LEU A 4 1.52 -7.88 -11.08
N LYS A 5 0.25 -7.99 -11.49
CA LYS A 5 -0.12 -8.60 -12.77
C LYS A 5 -0.81 -7.59 -13.67
N GLU A 6 -0.16 -7.25 -14.77
CA GLU A 6 -0.70 -6.34 -15.79
C GLU A 6 -1.25 -5.05 -15.16
N LEU A 7 -0.55 -4.51 -14.18
CA LEU A 7 -1.03 -3.40 -13.36
C LEU A 7 -0.91 -2.08 -14.10
N THR A 8 -2.02 -1.35 -14.19
CA THR A 8 -2.07 0.00 -14.74
C THR A 8 -2.66 0.93 -13.68
N LEU A 9 -1.94 1.98 -13.36
CA LEU A 9 -2.31 2.97 -12.35
C LEU A 9 -2.36 4.36 -12.94
N GLY A 10 -3.27 5.17 -12.43
CA GLY A 10 -3.40 6.57 -12.86
C GLY A 10 -4.66 7.20 -12.29
N TYR A 11 -4.91 8.44 -12.70
CA TYR A 11 -6.06 9.21 -12.27
C TYR A 11 -6.82 9.72 -13.52
N GLY A 12 -8.09 9.33 -13.64
CA GLY A 12 -8.90 9.70 -14.78
C GLY A 12 -8.28 9.23 -16.09
N GLN A 13 -7.97 10.16 -16.98
CA GLN A 13 -7.34 9.85 -18.27
C GLN A 13 -5.81 9.84 -18.20
N ARG A 14 -5.24 10.22 -17.07
CA ARG A 14 -3.79 10.26 -16.88
C ARG A 14 -3.29 8.91 -16.35
N THR A 15 -2.49 8.23 -17.15
CA THR A 15 -1.84 6.98 -16.75
C THR A 15 -0.45 7.29 -16.22
N LEU A 16 -0.15 6.87 -14.98
CA LEU A 16 1.15 7.03 -14.36
C LEU A 16 2.04 5.81 -14.57
N LEU A 17 1.49 4.62 -14.44
CA LEU A 17 2.17 3.36 -14.66
C LEU A 17 1.29 2.48 -15.54
N LYS A 18 1.87 1.87 -16.57
CA LYS A 18 1.13 1.08 -17.54
C LYS A 18 1.69 -0.33 -17.62
N THR A 19 0.81 -1.29 -17.45
CA THR A 19 1.09 -2.72 -17.67
C THR A 19 2.35 -3.19 -16.94
N VAL A 20 2.38 -2.95 -15.62
CA VAL A 20 3.51 -3.34 -14.78
C VAL A 20 3.33 -4.77 -14.31
N ASN A 21 4.37 -5.58 -14.52
CA ASN A 21 4.46 -6.95 -14.02
C ASN A 21 5.67 -7.04 -13.11
N ALA A 22 5.47 -7.47 -11.89
CA ALA A 22 6.55 -7.64 -10.94
C ALA A 22 6.18 -8.67 -9.87
N ARG A 23 7.19 -9.25 -9.26
CA ARG A 23 7.02 -10.24 -8.21
C ARG A 23 8.07 -10.00 -7.13
N ILE A 24 7.63 -9.87 -5.90
CA ILE A 24 8.50 -9.70 -4.74
C ILE A 24 8.32 -10.92 -3.85
N ALA A 25 9.36 -11.74 -3.76
CA ALA A 25 9.34 -12.93 -2.92
C ALA A 25 9.52 -12.57 -1.44
N GLY A 26 9.17 -13.49 -0.56
CA GLY A 26 9.43 -13.32 0.86
C GLY A 26 10.91 -13.16 1.16
N GLY A 27 11.24 -12.34 2.16
CA GLY A 27 12.63 -12.13 2.57
C GLY A 27 13.45 -11.21 1.68
N GLN A 28 12.85 -10.58 0.67
CA GLN A 28 13.55 -9.66 -0.21
C GLN A 28 13.38 -8.21 0.25
N LEU A 29 14.44 -7.42 0.07
CA LEU A 29 14.39 -5.98 0.20
C LEU A 29 14.43 -5.40 -1.21
N VAL A 30 13.39 -4.64 -1.57
CA VAL A 30 13.26 -4.08 -2.93
C VAL A 30 13.23 -2.56 -2.84
N ALA A 31 14.03 -1.90 -3.68
CA ALA A 31 14.04 -0.46 -3.80
C ALA A 31 13.24 -0.03 -5.04
N LEU A 32 12.36 0.95 -4.86
CA LEU A 32 11.59 1.54 -5.94
C LEU A 32 12.16 2.93 -6.23
N LEU A 33 12.81 3.06 -7.37
CA LEU A 33 13.52 4.28 -7.76
C LEU A 33 12.81 4.97 -8.92
N GLY A 34 12.86 6.28 -8.92
CA GLY A 34 12.29 7.10 -9.99
C GLY A 34 12.20 8.56 -9.55
N ARG A 35 11.93 9.43 -10.52
CA ARG A 35 11.72 10.85 -10.25
C ARG A 35 10.38 11.08 -9.56
N ASN A 36 10.24 12.20 -8.86
CA ASN A 36 8.96 12.61 -8.31
C ASN A 36 7.92 12.75 -9.44
N GLY A 37 6.69 12.31 -9.17
CA GLY A 37 5.62 12.35 -10.14
C GLY A 37 5.56 11.17 -11.12
N THR A 38 6.43 10.15 -10.94
CA THR A 38 6.44 8.96 -11.81
C THR A 38 5.51 7.84 -11.33
N GLY A 39 4.76 8.06 -10.26
CA GLY A 39 3.79 7.08 -9.77
C GLY A 39 4.27 6.20 -8.64
N LYS A 40 5.44 6.45 -8.05
CA LYS A 40 5.97 5.64 -6.93
C LYS A 40 5.02 5.60 -5.75
N SER A 41 4.56 6.76 -5.29
CA SER A 41 3.62 6.85 -4.17
C SER A 41 2.29 6.22 -4.51
N THR A 42 1.82 6.38 -5.73
CA THR A 42 0.58 5.77 -6.21
C THR A 42 0.68 4.25 -6.21
N LEU A 43 1.84 3.70 -6.64
CA LEU A 43 2.07 2.26 -6.61
C LEU A 43 2.06 1.74 -5.17
N LEU A 44 2.75 2.41 -4.25
CA LEU A 44 2.77 2.00 -2.85
C LEU A 44 1.38 2.03 -2.23
N ARG A 45 0.59 3.08 -2.52
CA ARG A 45 -0.80 3.15 -2.05
C ARG A 45 -1.65 2.04 -2.63
N ALA A 46 -1.49 1.72 -3.90
CA ALA A 46 -2.22 0.63 -4.54
C ALA A 46 -1.88 -0.71 -3.90
N MET A 47 -0.61 -0.94 -3.57
CA MET A 47 -0.17 -2.16 -2.88
C MET A 47 -0.76 -2.28 -1.48
N MET A 48 -1.13 -1.17 -0.87
CA MET A 48 -1.80 -1.14 0.44
C MET A 48 -3.33 -1.20 0.34
N GLY A 49 -3.87 -1.21 -0.85
CA GLY A 49 -5.32 -1.18 -1.04
C GLY A 49 -5.95 0.19 -0.92
N LEU A 50 -5.16 1.28 -0.87
CA LEU A 50 -5.68 2.65 -0.76
C LEU A 50 -6.04 3.27 -2.11
N GLU A 51 -5.50 2.73 -3.20
CA GLU A 51 -5.80 3.16 -4.56
C GLU A 51 -6.27 1.96 -5.36
N HIS A 52 -7.29 2.16 -6.21
CA HIS A 52 -7.74 1.10 -7.10
C HIS A 52 -7.03 1.19 -8.44
N PRO A 53 -6.49 0.07 -8.96
CA PRO A 53 -5.89 0.07 -10.29
C PRO A 53 -6.92 0.39 -11.37
N GLN A 54 -6.48 1.04 -12.45
CA GLN A 54 -7.30 1.20 -13.65
C GLN A 54 -7.51 -0.15 -14.34
N SER A 55 -6.49 -1.00 -14.30
CA SER A 55 -6.58 -2.38 -14.76
C SER A 55 -5.50 -3.23 -14.07
N GLY A 56 -5.61 -4.54 -14.22
CA GLY A 56 -4.67 -5.46 -13.60
C GLY A 56 -5.01 -5.77 -12.15
N GLU A 57 -4.12 -6.49 -11.50
CA GLU A 57 -4.33 -6.99 -10.15
C GLU A 57 -3.05 -6.95 -9.32
N ILE A 58 -3.26 -6.84 -8.00
CA ILE A 58 -2.19 -7.01 -7.02
C ILE A 58 -2.57 -8.22 -6.17
N ILE A 59 -1.64 -9.17 -6.04
CA ILE A 59 -1.85 -10.40 -5.30
C ILE A 59 -0.89 -10.44 -4.12
N LEU A 60 -1.43 -10.62 -2.93
CA LEU A 60 -0.67 -10.77 -1.70
C LEU A 60 -0.85 -12.18 -1.17
N GLN A 61 0.25 -12.93 -1.09
CA GLN A 61 0.23 -14.32 -0.58
C GLN A 61 -0.84 -15.18 -1.25
N GLY A 62 -0.95 -15.07 -2.57
CA GLY A 62 -1.89 -15.86 -3.37
C GLY A 62 -3.32 -15.34 -3.39
N LYS A 63 -3.61 -14.22 -2.73
CA LYS A 63 -4.95 -13.64 -2.69
C LYS A 63 -4.96 -12.24 -3.30
N LYS A 64 -5.99 -11.94 -4.08
CA LYS A 64 -6.19 -10.59 -4.63
C LYS A 64 -6.46 -9.61 -3.50
N ILE A 65 -5.72 -8.52 -3.41
CA ILE A 65 -5.93 -7.54 -2.34
C ILE A 65 -7.30 -6.88 -2.44
N ALA A 66 -7.86 -6.77 -3.63
CA ALA A 66 -9.21 -6.24 -3.82
C ALA A 66 -10.30 -7.09 -3.15
N SER A 67 -10.02 -8.38 -2.90
CA SER A 67 -10.96 -9.29 -2.23
C SER A 67 -10.77 -9.34 -0.72
N LEU A 68 -9.72 -8.71 -0.19
CA LEU A 68 -9.44 -8.72 1.24
C LEU A 68 -10.16 -7.58 1.96
N LYS A 69 -10.67 -7.87 3.15
CA LYS A 69 -11.23 -6.83 4.00
C LYS A 69 -10.12 -5.89 4.48
N PRO A 70 -10.41 -4.58 4.66
CA PRO A 70 -9.39 -3.63 5.11
C PRO A 70 -8.68 -4.05 6.39
N GLU A 71 -9.38 -4.65 7.35
CA GLU A 71 -8.78 -5.12 8.60
C GLU A 71 -7.74 -6.21 8.36
N LYS A 72 -8.05 -7.16 7.49
CA LYS A 72 -7.15 -8.26 7.16
C LYS A 72 -5.93 -7.76 6.41
N LEU A 73 -6.13 -6.84 5.48
CA LEU A 73 -5.04 -6.22 4.73
C LEU A 73 -4.12 -5.43 5.66
N ALA A 74 -4.69 -4.67 6.61
CA ALA A 74 -3.94 -3.89 7.58
C ALA A 74 -3.09 -4.77 8.52
N ARG A 75 -3.51 -6.00 8.78
CA ARG A 75 -2.71 -6.97 9.55
C ARG A 75 -1.56 -7.57 8.76
N SER A 76 -1.64 -7.52 7.44
CA SER A 76 -0.67 -8.15 6.54
C SER A 76 0.39 -7.19 6.03
N ILE A 77 0.07 -5.90 5.94
CA ILE A 77 0.94 -4.87 5.39
C ILE A 77 1.03 -3.70 6.34
N SER A 78 2.24 -3.18 6.53
CA SER A 78 2.45 -1.92 7.23
C SER A 78 3.11 -0.91 6.30
N PHE A 79 2.92 0.37 6.59
CA PHE A 79 3.38 1.45 5.75
C PHE A 79 3.99 2.56 6.61
N VAL A 80 5.13 3.07 6.17
CA VAL A 80 5.77 4.23 6.80
C VAL A 80 5.70 5.38 5.81
N THR A 81 4.98 6.43 6.19
CA THR A 81 4.83 7.63 5.36
C THR A 81 5.82 8.71 5.78
N THR A 82 6.11 9.63 4.87
CA THR A 82 6.87 10.83 5.19
C THR A 82 6.01 11.91 5.84
N ASP A 83 4.69 11.72 5.87
CA ASP A 83 3.77 12.67 6.50
C ASP A 83 3.98 12.69 8.02
N LYS A 84 3.95 13.89 8.58
CA LYS A 84 4.08 14.07 10.02
C LYS A 84 2.71 13.89 10.69
N VAL A 85 2.72 13.26 11.87
CA VAL A 85 1.52 13.24 12.72
C VAL A 85 1.33 14.63 13.31
N ARG A 86 0.20 15.26 13.00
CA ARG A 86 -0.10 16.64 13.39
C ARG A 86 -1.35 16.77 14.25
N ILE A 87 -1.58 15.81 15.11
CA ILE A 87 -2.72 15.84 16.02
C ILE A 87 -2.25 16.42 17.34
N ALA A 88 -2.90 17.52 17.78
CA ALA A 88 -2.59 18.15 19.05
C ALA A 88 -2.87 17.21 20.22
N ASN A 89 -2.03 17.27 21.25
CA ASN A 89 -2.18 16.49 22.50
C ASN A 89 -2.00 14.97 22.31
N LEU A 90 -1.42 14.54 21.19
CA LEU A 90 -1.14 13.13 20.95
C LEU A 90 0.24 12.78 21.53
N ARG A 91 0.29 11.77 22.40
CA ARG A 91 1.53 11.31 22.99
C ARG A 91 2.19 10.23 22.12
N CYS A 92 3.50 10.04 22.27
CA CYS A 92 4.22 9.00 21.50
C CYS A 92 3.61 7.62 21.70
N LYS A 93 3.18 7.26 22.92
CA LYS A 93 2.54 5.98 23.16
C LYS A 93 1.22 5.83 22.41
N ASP A 94 0.49 6.92 22.21
CA ASP A 94 -0.76 6.90 21.47
C ASP A 94 -0.50 6.68 19.97
N VAL A 95 0.55 7.29 19.43
CA VAL A 95 0.97 7.08 18.04
C VAL A 95 1.38 5.62 17.81
N VAL A 96 2.15 5.06 18.74
CA VAL A 96 2.55 3.65 18.66
C VAL A 96 1.34 2.72 18.78
N ALA A 97 0.40 3.04 19.66
CA ALA A 97 -0.82 2.25 19.84
C ALA A 97 -1.69 2.25 18.58
N MET A 98 -1.69 3.32 17.78
CA MET A 98 -2.43 3.38 16.52
C MET A 98 -1.98 2.29 15.55
N GLY A 99 -0.73 1.86 15.61
CA GLY A 99 -0.22 0.74 14.82
C GLY A 99 -0.88 -0.60 15.16
N ARG A 100 -1.52 -0.70 16.33
CA ARG A 100 -2.23 -1.91 16.77
C ARG A 100 -3.73 -1.85 16.49
N ALA A 101 -4.23 -0.79 15.88
CA ALA A 101 -5.66 -0.62 15.60
C ALA A 101 -6.29 -1.83 14.89
N PRO A 102 -5.62 -2.50 13.91
CA PRO A 102 -6.18 -3.69 13.27
C PRO A 102 -6.35 -4.90 14.20
N TYR A 103 -5.74 -4.87 15.39
CA TYR A 103 -5.74 -5.96 16.36
C TYR A 103 -6.52 -5.64 17.62
N THR A 104 -7.06 -4.43 17.72
CA THR A 104 -7.77 -3.95 18.90
C THR A 104 -9.04 -3.22 18.45
N ASN A 105 -9.95 -3.00 19.39
CA ASN A 105 -11.16 -2.18 19.15
C ASN A 105 -10.92 -0.71 19.55
N TRP A 106 -9.67 -0.26 19.44
CA TRP A 106 -9.26 1.07 19.88
C TRP A 106 -9.90 2.19 19.05
N LEU A 107 -10.15 1.94 17.78
CA LEU A 107 -10.88 2.86 16.90
C LEU A 107 -12.42 2.53 16.90
#